data_2daff307c6bb003628328b08d9ef9800
#
_entry.id   2daff307c6bb003628328b08d9ef9800
#
_cell.length_a   1.000
_cell.length_b   1.000
_cell.length_c   1.000
_cell.angle_alpha   90.00
_cell.angle_beta   90.00
_cell.angle_gamma   90.00
#
_symmetry.space_group_name_H-M   'P 1'
#
loop_
_entity.id
_entity.type
_entity.pdbx_description
1 polymer ?
#
loop_
_entity_poly.entity_id
_entity_poly.type
_entity_poly.pdbx_seq_one_letter_code
_entity_poly.pdbx_strand_id
1 'polypeptide(L)'
;MSANKFVQHLYQLKLKNTQLFPDKVITEQFIDQLFALLFVPRAGRQQSITEFENEYSSLKSHLSTLVYDVVHNGDQTQAITENFFDELPQLHELLLKDAAAISAYDPAAESMEEVIIAYPGFFAIAVYRFAHQLWQQQVKILPRLFTEYAHGKTGIDIHPGAVIGESFFIDHGTGIVIGETTVIGNNVRIYQGVTLGALSGTKERNTGKRHPSIEDNVIIYSGATILGGETVIGKNSTIGGNVWITYPVPAGSLVYHKSEVVAKKDFSFSDAVNGILGKLDTATA
;
A
#
# COMPACT_ATOMS: atom_id res chain seq x y z
N MET A 1 -23.29 -23.39 24.64
CA MET A 1 -22.26 -24.41 24.40
C MET A 1 -21.38 -24.47 25.64
N SER A 2 -21.10 -25.63 26.22
CA SER A 2 -20.16 -25.68 27.38
C SER A 2 -18.75 -25.30 26.89
N ALA A 3 -17.90 -24.72 27.77
CA ALA A 3 -16.54 -24.31 27.44
C ALA A 3 -15.72 -25.44 26.78
N ASN A 4 -15.89 -26.68 27.28
CA ASN A 4 -15.18 -27.87 26.75
C ASN A 4 -15.60 -28.22 25.30
N LYS A 5 -16.90 -28.09 24.96
CA LYS A 5 -17.40 -28.31 23.60
C LYS A 5 -16.92 -27.22 22.65
N PHE A 6 -16.78 -26.00 23.13
CA PHE A 6 -16.23 -24.88 22.34
C PHE A 6 -14.75 -25.08 22.01
N VAL A 7 -13.94 -25.49 23.01
CA VAL A 7 -12.51 -25.81 22.80
C VAL A 7 -12.34 -26.94 21.80
N GLN A 8 -13.12 -28.02 21.91
CA GLN A 8 -13.09 -29.13 20.95
C GLN A 8 -13.49 -28.67 19.54
N HIS A 9 -14.52 -27.82 19.42
CA HIS A 9 -14.94 -27.27 18.15
C HIS A 9 -13.83 -26.39 17.51
N LEU A 10 -13.20 -25.51 18.28
CA LEU A 10 -12.07 -24.70 17.82
C LEU A 10 -10.89 -25.55 17.37
N TYR A 11 -10.56 -26.61 18.11
CA TYR A 11 -9.50 -27.52 17.75
C TYR A 11 -9.76 -28.19 16.39
N GLN A 12 -10.99 -28.69 16.17
CA GLN A 12 -11.37 -29.31 14.90
C GLN A 12 -11.36 -28.29 13.73
N LEU A 13 -11.79 -27.06 13.97
CA LEU A 13 -11.71 -26.00 12.95
C LEU A 13 -10.25 -25.67 12.60
N LYS A 14 -9.36 -25.59 13.60
CA LYS A 14 -7.94 -25.34 13.36
C LYS A 14 -7.30 -26.49 12.58
N LEU A 15 -7.57 -27.75 12.93
CA LEU A 15 -7.05 -28.90 12.19
C LEU A 15 -7.46 -28.91 10.72
N LYS A 16 -8.69 -28.51 10.40
CA LYS A 16 -9.15 -28.44 9.01
C LYS A 16 -8.48 -27.32 8.21
N ASN A 17 -8.05 -26.25 8.87
CA ASN A 17 -7.52 -25.05 8.24
C ASN A 17 -6.00 -24.92 8.30
N THR A 18 -5.30 -25.78 9.05
CA THR A 18 -3.84 -25.72 9.24
C THR A 18 -3.05 -25.88 7.93
N GLN A 19 -3.65 -26.47 6.90
CA GLN A 19 -3.03 -26.67 5.59
C GLN A 19 -3.31 -25.55 4.58
N LEU A 20 -4.02 -24.49 4.98
CA LEU A 20 -4.51 -23.47 4.03
C LEU A 20 -3.88 -22.08 4.22
N PHE A 21 -3.14 -21.86 5.31
CA PHE A 21 -2.65 -20.54 5.65
C PHE A 21 -1.17 -20.59 6.04
N PRO A 22 -0.33 -19.74 5.45
CA PRO A 22 1.04 -19.57 5.89
C PRO A 22 1.06 -18.98 7.30
N ASP A 23 2.13 -19.27 8.05
CA ASP A 23 2.32 -18.67 9.37
C ASP A 23 2.51 -17.15 9.24
N LYS A 24 1.61 -16.40 9.88
CA LYS A 24 1.61 -14.94 9.82
C LYS A 24 2.90 -14.35 10.39
N VAL A 25 3.37 -14.86 11.54
CA VAL A 25 4.56 -14.33 12.22
C VAL A 25 5.81 -14.59 11.38
N ILE A 26 5.92 -15.80 10.83
CA ILE A 26 7.02 -16.16 9.94
C ILE A 26 6.98 -15.30 8.66
N THR A 27 5.78 -15.04 8.12
CA THR A 27 5.61 -14.15 6.95
C THR A 27 6.10 -12.72 7.25
N GLU A 28 5.71 -12.16 8.38
CA GLU A 28 6.15 -10.81 8.81
C GLU A 28 7.67 -10.75 9.01
N GLN A 29 8.26 -11.77 9.61
CA GLN A 29 9.72 -11.88 9.76
C GLN A 29 10.46 -11.96 8.42
N PHE A 30 9.91 -12.69 7.45
CA PHE A 30 10.48 -12.75 6.11
C PHE A 30 10.52 -11.37 5.45
N ILE A 31 9.44 -10.60 5.54
CA ILE A 31 9.36 -9.25 4.96
C ILE A 31 10.42 -8.34 5.57
N ASP A 32 10.52 -8.30 6.90
CA ASP A 32 11.50 -7.47 7.60
C ASP A 32 12.95 -7.89 7.26
N GLN A 33 13.22 -9.19 7.18
CA GLN A 33 14.53 -9.71 6.82
C GLN A 33 14.91 -9.42 5.36
N LEU A 34 13.97 -9.56 4.42
CA LEU A 34 14.20 -9.23 3.02
C LEU A 34 14.47 -7.73 2.84
N PHE A 35 13.66 -6.88 3.48
CA PHE A 35 13.88 -5.44 3.46
C PHE A 35 15.25 -5.07 4.07
N ALA A 36 15.60 -5.67 5.21
CA ALA A 36 16.88 -5.43 5.85
C ALA A 36 18.07 -5.90 4.98
N LEU A 37 17.97 -7.07 4.35
CA LEU A 37 19.00 -7.57 3.45
C LEU A 37 19.28 -6.60 2.29
N LEU A 38 18.25 -6.03 1.71
CA LEU A 38 18.36 -5.15 0.53
C LEU A 38 18.82 -3.74 0.87
N PHE A 39 18.45 -3.20 2.05
CA PHE A 39 18.53 -1.76 2.29
C PHE A 39 19.19 -1.35 3.59
N VAL A 40 19.26 -2.22 4.61
CA VAL A 40 19.70 -1.80 5.95
C VAL A 40 21.12 -2.29 6.22
N PRO A 41 22.13 -1.39 6.27
CA PRO A 41 23.47 -1.77 6.66
C PRO A 41 23.50 -2.31 8.10
N ARG A 42 24.22 -3.39 8.33
CA ARG A 42 24.46 -3.88 9.70
C ARG A 42 25.41 -2.97 10.45
N ALA A 43 24.94 -2.38 11.54
CA ALA A 43 25.76 -1.54 12.38
C ALA A 43 26.83 -2.36 13.12
N GLY A 44 28.06 -1.83 13.20
CA GLY A 44 29.11 -2.27 14.12
C GLY A 44 29.94 -3.49 13.71
N ARG A 45 29.63 -4.19 12.62
CA ARG A 45 30.43 -5.33 12.12
C ARG A 45 30.39 -5.39 10.61
N GLN A 46 31.59 -5.47 10.00
CA GLN A 46 31.70 -5.78 8.57
C GLN A 46 31.34 -7.26 8.34
N GLN A 47 30.29 -7.51 7.57
CA GLN A 47 29.84 -8.85 7.19
C GLN A 47 30.74 -9.39 6.07
N SER A 48 31.13 -10.65 6.13
CA SER A 48 31.83 -11.30 5.02
C SER A 48 30.86 -11.63 3.89
N ILE A 49 31.37 -11.75 2.68
CA ILE A 49 30.57 -12.15 1.52
C ILE A 49 29.86 -13.50 1.77
N THR A 50 30.54 -14.45 2.38
CA THR A 50 29.97 -15.77 2.70
C THR A 50 28.82 -15.69 3.70
N GLU A 51 28.91 -14.81 4.70
CA GLU A 51 27.79 -14.57 5.64
C GLU A 51 26.60 -13.97 4.90
N PHE A 52 26.83 -13.04 3.97
CA PHE A 52 25.78 -12.43 3.16
C PHE A 52 25.13 -13.45 2.21
N GLU A 53 25.92 -14.29 1.53
CA GLU A 53 25.42 -15.38 0.67
C GLU A 53 24.57 -16.40 1.45
N ASN A 54 24.97 -16.73 2.67
CA ASN A 54 24.20 -17.61 3.55
C ASN A 54 22.87 -16.99 3.96
N GLU A 55 22.84 -15.69 4.26
CA GLU A 55 21.62 -14.96 4.59
C GLU A 55 20.66 -14.91 3.39
N TYR A 56 21.16 -14.61 2.20
CA TYR A 56 20.39 -14.63 0.97
C TYR A 56 19.81 -16.03 0.69
N SER A 57 20.60 -17.08 0.85
CA SER A 57 20.17 -18.46 0.66
C SER A 57 19.14 -18.89 1.70
N SER A 58 19.29 -18.42 2.95
CA SER A 58 18.32 -18.67 4.01
C SER A 58 16.97 -18.01 3.71
N LEU A 59 16.97 -16.75 3.21
CA LEU A 59 15.75 -16.08 2.78
C LEU A 59 15.06 -16.80 1.61
N LYS A 60 15.84 -17.30 0.64
CA LYS A 60 15.28 -18.09 -0.46
C LYS A 60 14.57 -19.35 0.06
N SER A 61 15.18 -20.05 1.00
CA SER A 61 14.57 -21.23 1.65
C SER A 61 13.33 -20.88 2.47
N HIS A 62 13.37 -19.72 3.14
CA HIS A 62 12.25 -19.21 3.93
C HIS A 62 11.03 -18.89 3.03
N LEU A 63 11.24 -18.17 1.91
CA LEU A 63 10.18 -17.91 0.94
C LEU A 63 9.61 -19.21 0.37
N SER A 64 10.47 -20.18 0.04
CA SER A 64 10.05 -21.50 -0.45
C SER A 64 9.08 -22.18 0.52
N THR A 65 9.35 -22.12 1.82
CA THR A 65 8.45 -22.67 2.85
C THR A 65 7.09 -21.94 2.84
N LEU A 66 7.09 -20.61 2.84
CA LEU A 66 5.87 -19.81 2.83
C LEU A 66 5.03 -20.03 1.57
N VAL A 67 5.68 -20.17 0.41
CA VAL A 67 4.99 -20.46 -0.85
C VAL A 67 4.42 -21.89 -0.83
N TYR A 68 5.18 -22.88 -0.31
CA TYR A 68 4.70 -24.25 -0.21
C TYR A 68 3.45 -24.37 0.68
N ASP A 69 3.36 -23.60 1.76
CA ASP A 69 2.21 -23.56 2.66
C ASP A 69 0.90 -23.16 1.98
N VAL A 70 0.96 -22.49 0.83
CA VAL A 70 -0.23 -22.02 0.07
C VAL A 70 -0.41 -22.73 -1.27
N VAL A 71 0.66 -23.28 -1.86
CA VAL A 71 0.64 -23.91 -3.19
C VAL A 71 0.53 -25.43 -3.09
N HIS A 72 1.14 -26.04 -2.09
CA HIS A 72 1.18 -27.49 -1.83
C HIS A 72 1.69 -28.34 -3.01
N ASN A 73 2.57 -27.76 -3.84
CA ASN A 73 3.20 -28.42 -4.97
C ASN A 73 4.67 -28.02 -5.05
N GLY A 74 5.58 -29.00 -4.93
CA GLY A 74 7.02 -28.76 -4.84
C GLY A 74 7.62 -28.08 -6.07
N ASP A 75 7.28 -28.59 -7.28
CA ASP A 75 7.81 -28.03 -8.53
C ASP A 75 7.34 -26.58 -8.76
N GLN A 76 6.07 -26.33 -8.51
CA GLN A 76 5.50 -24.98 -8.60
C GLN A 76 6.09 -24.04 -7.54
N THR A 77 6.28 -24.51 -6.31
CA THR A 77 6.93 -23.74 -5.24
C THR A 77 8.35 -23.35 -5.63
N GLN A 78 9.12 -24.30 -6.15
CA GLN A 78 10.48 -24.04 -6.62
C GLN A 78 10.49 -22.98 -7.72
N ALA A 79 9.66 -23.15 -8.75
CA ALA A 79 9.57 -22.21 -9.86
C ALA A 79 9.20 -20.77 -9.41
N ILE A 80 8.21 -20.63 -8.51
CA ILE A 80 7.81 -19.34 -7.95
C ILE A 80 8.94 -18.70 -7.16
N THR A 81 9.61 -19.49 -6.31
CA THR A 81 10.70 -19.00 -5.46
C THR A 81 11.90 -18.57 -6.30
N GLU A 82 12.30 -19.36 -7.28
CA GLU A 82 13.40 -19.04 -8.20
C GLU A 82 13.08 -17.75 -8.98
N ASN A 83 11.91 -17.66 -9.59
CA ASN A 83 11.50 -16.46 -10.33
C ASN A 83 11.46 -15.21 -9.43
N PHE A 84 10.99 -15.30 -8.19
CA PHE A 84 11.01 -14.17 -7.26
C PHE A 84 12.42 -13.65 -7.01
N PHE A 85 13.38 -14.54 -6.77
CA PHE A 85 14.76 -14.15 -6.48
C PHE A 85 15.54 -13.76 -7.73
N ASP A 86 15.18 -14.27 -8.91
CA ASP A 86 15.76 -13.87 -10.20
C ASP A 86 15.33 -12.45 -10.61
N GLU A 87 14.10 -12.04 -10.22
CA GLU A 87 13.58 -10.68 -10.43
C GLU A 87 14.03 -9.66 -9.35
N LEU A 88 14.64 -10.13 -8.26
CA LEU A 88 15.03 -9.28 -7.15
C LEU A 88 16.00 -8.13 -7.53
N PRO A 89 16.99 -8.34 -8.46
CA PRO A 89 17.84 -7.23 -8.92
C PRO A 89 17.04 -6.10 -9.58
N GLN A 90 16.07 -6.42 -10.45
CA GLN A 90 15.22 -5.43 -11.11
C GLN A 90 14.33 -4.72 -10.12
N LEU A 91 13.77 -5.46 -9.14
CA LEU A 91 12.98 -4.88 -8.06
C LEU A 91 13.81 -3.92 -7.20
N HIS A 92 15.04 -4.26 -6.90
CA HIS A 92 15.96 -3.40 -6.16
C HIS A 92 16.25 -2.09 -6.92
N GLU A 93 16.58 -2.16 -8.22
CA GLU A 93 16.78 -0.97 -9.05
C GLU A 93 15.52 -0.09 -9.11
N LEU A 94 14.34 -0.70 -9.24
CA LEU A 94 13.06 0.01 -9.24
C LEU A 94 12.82 0.73 -7.91
N LEU A 95 13.12 0.07 -6.79
CA LEU A 95 12.99 0.65 -5.45
C LEU A 95 13.99 1.79 -5.21
N LEU A 96 15.20 1.72 -5.76
CA LEU A 96 16.14 2.85 -5.71
C LEU A 96 15.60 4.07 -6.48
N LYS A 97 14.89 3.89 -7.60
CA LYS A 97 14.20 4.98 -8.30
C LYS A 97 13.08 5.60 -7.46
N ASP A 98 12.32 4.76 -6.73
CA ASP A 98 11.29 5.25 -5.82
C ASP A 98 11.90 6.04 -4.66
N ALA A 99 12.97 5.54 -4.04
CA ALA A 99 13.70 6.25 -2.99
C ALA A 99 14.27 7.58 -3.47
N ALA A 100 14.87 7.60 -4.68
CA ALA A 100 15.40 8.82 -5.30
C ALA A 100 14.28 9.85 -5.57
N ALA A 101 13.11 9.40 -6.01
CA ALA A 101 11.96 10.29 -6.21
C ALA A 101 11.49 10.91 -4.88
N ILE A 102 11.41 10.10 -3.81
CA ILE A 102 11.05 10.61 -2.48
C ILE A 102 12.07 11.64 -2.00
N SER A 103 13.37 11.31 -2.05
CA SER A 103 14.44 12.22 -1.65
C SER A 103 14.47 13.52 -2.47
N ALA A 104 14.13 13.47 -3.77
CA ALA A 104 14.15 14.64 -4.64
C ALA A 104 12.96 15.59 -4.44
N TYR A 105 11.82 15.07 -4.02
CA TYR A 105 10.58 15.85 -3.96
C TYR A 105 10.11 16.17 -2.53
N ASP A 106 10.67 15.54 -1.51
CA ASP A 106 10.45 15.94 -0.12
C ASP A 106 11.57 16.90 0.32
N PRO A 107 11.25 18.18 0.54
CA PRO A 107 12.25 19.16 0.97
C PRO A 107 12.78 18.90 2.40
N ALA A 108 12.15 18.02 3.17
CA ALA A 108 12.59 17.65 4.50
C ALA A 108 13.58 16.46 4.50
N ALA A 109 13.69 15.73 3.39
CA ALA A 109 14.61 14.61 3.28
C ALA A 109 16.07 15.11 3.15
N GLU A 110 16.92 14.74 4.11
CA GLU A 110 18.33 15.13 4.08
C GLU A 110 19.17 14.24 3.14
N SER A 111 18.76 12.98 2.97
CA SER A 111 19.45 12.03 2.07
C SER A 111 18.53 10.88 1.62
N MET A 112 18.97 10.18 0.58
CA MET A 112 18.28 8.96 0.12
C MET A 112 18.38 7.83 1.16
N GLU A 113 19.48 7.75 1.90
CA GLU A 113 19.66 6.78 2.98
C GLU A 113 18.67 7.00 4.11
N GLU A 114 18.39 8.26 4.46
CA GLU A 114 17.34 8.59 5.44
C GLU A 114 15.97 8.11 4.94
N VAL A 115 15.61 8.38 3.69
CA VAL A 115 14.36 7.92 3.09
C VAL A 115 14.23 6.40 3.18
N ILE A 116 15.27 5.68 2.82
CA ILE A 116 15.28 4.21 2.82
C ILE A 116 15.06 3.64 4.23
N ILE A 117 15.70 4.23 5.25
CA ILE A 117 15.70 3.68 6.60
C ILE A 117 14.48 4.14 7.41
N ALA A 118 14.03 5.38 7.22
CA ALA A 118 13.09 6.03 8.13
C ALA A 118 11.68 6.23 7.55
N TYR A 119 11.50 6.29 6.22
CA TYR A 119 10.23 6.70 5.65
C TYR A 119 9.22 5.55 5.54
N PRO A 120 8.05 5.67 6.17
CA PRO A 120 7.01 4.64 6.08
C PRO A 120 6.48 4.48 4.65
N GLY A 121 6.47 5.56 3.84
CA GLY A 121 6.08 5.51 2.44
C GLY A 121 6.99 4.58 1.62
N PHE A 122 8.31 4.68 1.79
CA PHE A 122 9.25 3.80 1.11
C PHE A 122 9.09 2.33 1.52
N PHE A 123 8.94 2.07 2.83
CA PHE A 123 8.70 0.71 3.32
C PHE A 123 7.42 0.10 2.72
N ALA A 124 6.32 0.86 2.68
CA ALA A 124 5.06 0.39 2.10
C ALA A 124 5.18 0.10 0.60
N ILE A 125 5.89 0.95 -0.16
CA ILE A 125 6.17 0.74 -1.58
C ILE A 125 7.02 -0.54 -1.78
N ALA A 126 8.06 -0.74 -0.97
CA ALA A 126 8.93 -1.91 -1.07
C ALA A 126 8.15 -3.21 -0.84
N VAL A 127 7.37 -3.27 0.23
CA VAL A 127 6.55 -4.44 0.55
C VAL A 127 5.48 -4.68 -0.52
N TYR A 128 4.86 -3.61 -1.03
CA TYR A 128 3.92 -3.72 -2.16
C TYR A 128 4.60 -4.35 -3.39
N ARG A 129 5.80 -3.90 -3.79
CA ARG A 129 6.49 -4.43 -4.97
C ARG A 129 6.86 -5.91 -4.80
N PHE A 130 7.29 -6.34 -3.62
CA PHE A 130 7.51 -7.76 -3.30
C PHE A 130 6.21 -8.56 -3.41
N ALA A 131 5.12 -8.03 -2.85
CA ALA A 131 3.81 -8.65 -2.90
C ALA A 131 3.25 -8.73 -4.33
N HIS A 132 3.44 -7.69 -5.13
CA HIS A 132 3.00 -7.62 -6.53
C HIS A 132 3.68 -8.69 -7.38
N GLN A 133 4.97 -8.92 -7.19
CA GLN A 133 5.72 -9.95 -7.89
C GLN A 133 5.17 -11.37 -7.61
N LEU A 134 4.80 -11.66 -6.36
CA LEU A 134 4.11 -12.91 -6.02
C LEU A 134 2.67 -12.96 -6.55
N TRP A 135 1.98 -11.82 -6.56
CA TRP A 135 0.64 -11.70 -7.12
C TRP A 135 0.61 -12.01 -8.62
N GLN A 136 1.58 -11.52 -9.40
CA GLN A 136 1.73 -11.80 -10.82
C GLN A 136 1.93 -13.30 -11.09
N GLN A 137 2.57 -14.01 -10.18
CA GLN A 137 2.74 -15.47 -10.22
C GLN A 137 1.51 -16.23 -9.69
N GLN A 138 0.38 -15.52 -9.45
CA GLN A 138 -0.90 -16.08 -8.99
C GLN A 138 -0.83 -16.78 -7.61
N VAL A 139 0.16 -16.44 -6.80
CA VAL A 139 0.23 -16.89 -5.40
C VAL A 139 -0.96 -16.31 -4.63
N LYS A 140 -1.70 -17.17 -3.95
CA LYS A 140 -2.87 -16.76 -3.17
C LYS A 140 -2.45 -16.43 -1.75
N ILE A 141 -3.22 -15.58 -1.08
CA ILE A 141 -3.10 -15.24 0.36
C ILE A 141 -1.80 -14.51 0.70
N LEU A 142 -0.63 -15.07 0.38
CA LEU A 142 0.67 -14.55 0.78
C LEU A 142 0.90 -13.10 0.34
N PRO A 143 0.60 -12.67 -0.91
CA PRO A 143 0.73 -11.26 -1.31
C PRO A 143 -0.11 -10.31 -0.44
N ARG A 144 -1.32 -10.71 -0.04
CA ARG A 144 -2.16 -9.92 0.85
C ARG A 144 -1.61 -9.85 2.27
N LEU A 145 -1.04 -10.93 2.78
CA LEU A 145 -0.37 -10.90 4.10
C LEU A 145 0.78 -9.90 4.11
N PHE A 146 1.54 -9.79 3.01
CA PHE A 146 2.62 -8.81 2.86
C PHE A 146 2.06 -7.39 2.94
N THR A 147 1.08 -7.07 2.10
CA THR A 147 0.55 -5.70 2.04
C THR A 147 -0.24 -5.31 3.29
N GLU A 148 -0.97 -6.25 3.93
CA GLU A 148 -1.65 -5.98 5.21
C GLU A 148 -0.66 -5.78 6.37
N TYR A 149 0.51 -6.43 6.34
CA TYR A 149 1.57 -6.15 7.29
C TYR A 149 2.10 -4.72 7.15
N ALA A 150 2.41 -4.29 5.92
CA ALA A 150 2.83 -2.93 5.64
C ALA A 150 1.75 -1.91 6.03
N HIS A 151 0.48 -2.20 5.70
CA HIS A 151 -0.67 -1.39 6.10
C HIS A 151 -0.75 -1.23 7.63
N GLY A 152 -0.62 -2.33 8.37
CA GLY A 152 -0.62 -2.29 9.83
C GLY A 152 0.51 -1.47 10.44
N LYS A 153 1.68 -1.44 9.80
CA LYS A 153 2.86 -0.65 10.25
C LYS A 153 2.80 0.83 9.88
N THR A 154 2.24 1.14 8.71
CA THR A 154 2.39 2.47 8.09
C THR A 154 1.07 3.25 7.95
N GLY A 155 -0.07 2.55 8.02
CA GLY A 155 -1.37 3.11 7.66
C GLY A 155 -1.56 3.32 6.16
N ILE A 156 -0.74 2.69 5.30
CA ILE A 156 -0.78 2.78 3.84
C ILE A 156 -1.26 1.45 3.28
N ASP A 157 -2.46 1.43 2.71
CA ASP A 157 -3.10 0.24 2.11
C ASP A 157 -2.89 0.24 0.59
N ILE A 158 -2.00 -0.62 0.10
CA ILE A 158 -1.79 -0.84 -1.33
C ILE A 158 -2.13 -2.29 -1.66
N HIS A 159 -3.17 -2.52 -2.48
CA HIS A 159 -3.51 -3.87 -2.90
C HIS A 159 -2.42 -4.45 -3.82
N PRO A 160 -1.98 -5.72 -3.62
CA PRO A 160 -0.89 -6.30 -4.42
C PRO A 160 -1.22 -6.43 -5.92
N GLY A 161 -2.50 -6.39 -6.29
CA GLY A 161 -2.94 -6.40 -7.68
C GLY A 161 -2.87 -5.05 -8.40
N ALA A 162 -2.66 -3.94 -7.70
CA ALA A 162 -2.44 -2.64 -8.33
C ALA A 162 -1.19 -2.68 -9.21
N VAL A 163 -1.18 -1.90 -10.29
CA VAL A 163 -0.03 -1.75 -11.19
C VAL A 163 0.54 -0.35 -11.01
N ILE A 164 1.80 -0.25 -10.56
CA ILE A 164 2.43 1.04 -10.25
C ILE A 164 3.76 1.14 -10.99
N GLY A 165 3.92 2.22 -11.76
CA GLY A 165 5.13 2.55 -12.51
C GLY A 165 6.34 2.87 -11.64
N GLU A 166 7.40 3.41 -12.25
CA GLU A 166 8.65 3.78 -11.58
C GLU A 166 8.59 5.20 -10.99
N SER A 167 9.53 5.47 -10.06
CA SER A 167 9.65 6.77 -9.40
C SER A 167 8.36 7.18 -8.67
N PHE A 168 7.73 6.22 -8.03
CA PHE A 168 6.50 6.42 -7.27
C PHE A 168 6.80 7.06 -5.92
N PHE A 169 6.11 8.15 -5.63
CA PHE A 169 6.33 8.96 -4.43
C PHE A 169 5.12 8.90 -3.50
N ILE A 170 5.37 8.56 -2.26
CA ILE A 170 4.42 8.71 -1.14
C ILE A 170 5.07 9.57 -0.07
N ASP A 171 4.41 10.68 0.28
CA ASP A 171 4.78 11.53 1.41
C ASP A 171 3.76 11.39 2.55
N HIS A 172 4.25 11.29 3.80
CA HIS A 172 3.52 10.97 5.02
C HIS A 172 2.77 9.64 4.94
N GLY A 173 1.84 9.52 4.02
CA GLY A 173 1.19 8.29 3.56
C GLY A 173 0.02 7.79 4.40
N THR A 174 -0.09 8.12 5.68
CA THR A 174 -1.17 7.61 6.55
C THR A 174 -2.55 7.80 5.92
N GLY A 175 -3.32 6.72 5.84
CA GLY A 175 -4.68 6.73 5.29
C GLY A 175 -4.77 6.67 3.77
N ILE A 176 -3.66 6.42 3.06
CA ILE A 176 -3.70 6.10 1.62
C ILE A 176 -4.36 4.74 1.42
N VAL A 177 -5.26 4.67 0.41
CA VAL A 177 -5.87 3.42 -0.06
C VAL A 177 -5.74 3.31 -1.57
N ILE A 178 -5.05 2.28 -2.06
CA ILE A 178 -4.88 1.98 -3.49
C ILE A 178 -5.49 0.62 -3.79
N GLY A 179 -6.63 0.62 -4.51
CA GLY A 179 -7.42 -0.57 -4.79
C GLY A 179 -6.82 -1.49 -5.87
N GLU A 180 -7.30 -2.73 -5.91
CA GLU A 180 -6.78 -3.87 -6.69
C GLU A 180 -6.52 -3.59 -8.18
N THR A 181 -7.44 -2.91 -8.86
CA THR A 181 -7.35 -2.68 -10.31
C THR A 181 -6.87 -1.27 -10.66
N THR A 182 -6.28 -0.56 -9.69
CA THR A 182 -5.66 0.75 -9.92
C THR A 182 -4.46 0.60 -10.84
N VAL A 183 -4.31 1.54 -11.77
CA VAL A 183 -3.12 1.66 -12.61
C VAL A 183 -2.51 3.03 -12.36
N ILE A 184 -1.26 3.08 -12.00
CA ILE A 184 -0.50 4.30 -11.73
C ILE A 184 0.70 4.33 -12.67
N GLY A 185 0.88 5.42 -13.41
CA GLY A 185 2.01 5.65 -14.30
C GLY A 185 3.31 5.99 -13.56
N ASN A 186 4.26 6.55 -14.30
CA ASN A 186 5.57 6.92 -13.79
C ASN A 186 5.56 8.33 -13.15
N ASN A 187 6.46 8.57 -12.19
CA ASN A 187 6.64 9.87 -11.52
C ASN A 187 5.35 10.41 -10.86
N VAL A 188 4.48 9.53 -10.40
CA VAL A 188 3.24 9.95 -9.71
C VAL A 188 3.53 10.20 -8.24
N ARG A 189 2.96 11.29 -7.70
CA ARG A 189 3.14 11.72 -6.31
C ARG A 189 1.80 11.71 -5.58
N ILE A 190 1.77 11.05 -4.43
CA ILE A 190 0.57 10.89 -3.63
C ILE A 190 0.86 11.28 -2.18
N TYR A 191 -0.03 12.09 -1.60
CA TYR A 191 0.06 12.53 -0.21
C TYR A 191 -0.95 11.78 0.66
N GLN A 192 -0.83 11.94 1.99
CA GLN A 192 -1.64 11.24 2.98
C GLN A 192 -3.16 11.33 2.72
N GLY A 193 -3.89 10.28 3.09
CA GLY A 193 -5.35 10.23 3.03
C GLY A 193 -5.94 10.13 1.63
N VAL A 194 -5.13 9.95 0.59
CA VAL A 194 -5.64 9.76 -0.79
C VAL A 194 -6.28 8.40 -0.93
N THR A 195 -7.45 8.35 -1.55
CA THR A 195 -8.17 7.11 -1.87
C THR A 195 -8.32 6.93 -3.38
N LEU A 196 -7.77 5.83 -3.91
CA LEU A 196 -7.99 5.36 -5.28
C LEU A 196 -8.89 4.12 -5.22
N GLY A 197 -10.21 4.33 -5.24
CA GLY A 197 -11.22 3.35 -4.85
C GLY A 197 -12.23 2.98 -5.94
N ALA A 198 -13.14 2.05 -5.61
CA ALA A 198 -14.28 1.70 -6.44
C ALA A 198 -15.50 2.56 -6.11
N LEU A 199 -16.38 2.80 -7.10
CA LEU A 199 -17.62 3.59 -6.92
C LEU A 199 -18.69 2.86 -6.12
N SER A 200 -18.76 1.53 -6.18
CA SER A 200 -19.77 0.75 -5.46
C SER A 200 -19.16 -0.51 -4.84
N GLY A 201 -19.64 -0.84 -3.63
CA GLY A 201 -19.29 -2.04 -2.88
C GLY A 201 -20.18 -3.24 -3.18
N THR A 202 -20.79 -3.39 -4.36
CA THR A 202 -21.57 -4.57 -4.72
C THR A 202 -20.65 -5.80 -4.74
N LYS A 203 -21.04 -6.84 -3.97
CA LYS A 203 -20.30 -8.11 -3.85
C LYS A 203 -20.28 -8.94 -5.15
N GLU A 204 -20.92 -8.49 -6.21
CA GLU A 204 -20.70 -9.07 -7.51
C GLU A 204 -19.22 -8.89 -7.84
N ARG A 205 -18.49 -9.99 -7.86
CA ARG A 205 -17.11 -10.07 -8.37
C ARG A 205 -17.14 -9.73 -9.86
N ASN A 206 -17.36 -8.46 -10.15
CA ASN A 206 -17.09 -7.93 -11.45
C ASN A 206 -15.58 -8.05 -11.65
N THR A 207 -15.16 -9.00 -12.47
CA THR A 207 -13.75 -9.27 -12.80
C THR A 207 -13.12 -8.14 -13.62
N GLY A 208 -13.85 -7.03 -13.81
CA GLY A 208 -13.44 -5.87 -14.59
C GLY A 208 -12.72 -4.78 -13.79
N LYS A 209 -12.20 -3.81 -14.52
CA LYS A 209 -11.61 -2.57 -14.01
C LYS A 209 -12.63 -1.79 -13.16
N ARG A 210 -12.33 -1.57 -11.86
CA ARG A 210 -13.23 -0.86 -10.92
C ARG A 210 -12.56 0.30 -10.17
N HIS A 211 -11.23 0.42 -10.29
CA HIS A 211 -10.43 1.47 -9.66
C HIS A 211 -9.82 2.38 -10.72
N PRO A 212 -9.52 3.65 -10.40
CA PRO A 212 -9.07 4.63 -11.36
C PRO A 212 -7.72 4.30 -12.01
N SER A 213 -7.43 5.01 -13.11
CA SER A 213 -6.10 5.08 -13.71
C SER A 213 -5.52 6.47 -13.52
N ILE A 214 -4.26 6.53 -13.12
CA ILE A 214 -3.49 7.76 -12.93
C ILE A 214 -2.34 7.71 -13.94
N GLU A 215 -2.30 8.67 -14.85
CA GLU A 215 -1.23 8.75 -15.85
C GLU A 215 0.07 9.35 -15.30
N ASP A 216 1.10 9.45 -16.14
CA ASP A 216 2.43 9.90 -15.74
C ASP A 216 2.46 11.34 -15.20
N ASN A 217 3.37 11.61 -14.28
CA ASN A 217 3.65 12.94 -13.70
C ASN A 217 2.43 13.59 -13.02
N VAL A 218 1.48 12.82 -12.54
CA VAL A 218 0.32 13.33 -11.78
C VAL A 218 0.71 13.56 -10.32
N ILE A 219 0.21 14.66 -9.75
CA ILE A 219 0.34 14.98 -8.33
C ILE A 219 -1.05 14.95 -7.69
N ILE A 220 -1.21 14.18 -6.61
CA ILE A 220 -2.47 14.05 -5.88
C ILE A 220 -2.26 14.46 -4.43
N TYR A 221 -2.77 15.64 -4.06
CA TYR A 221 -2.65 16.19 -2.72
C TYR A 221 -3.58 15.51 -1.71
N SER A 222 -3.28 15.75 -0.44
CA SER A 222 -3.86 15.06 0.72
C SER A 222 -5.38 15.00 0.73
N GLY A 223 -5.91 13.83 1.13
CA GLY A 223 -7.35 13.62 1.32
C GLY A 223 -8.19 13.56 0.03
N ALA A 224 -7.58 13.65 -1.15
CA ALA A 224 -8.32 13.51 -2.41
C ALA A 224 -8.88 12.10 -2.56
N THR A 225 -10.14 11.98 -3.02
CA THR A 225 -10.84 10.72 -3.26
C THR A 225 -11.16 10.60 -4.75
N ILE A 226 -10.60 9.59 -5.41
CA ILE A 226 -10.76 9.34 -6.84
C ILE A 226 -11.33 7.94 -7.01
N LEU A 227 -12.52 7.80 -7.59
CA LEU A 227 -13.26 6.56 -7.64
C LEU A 227 -13.69 6.17 -9.05
N GLY A 228 -13.74 4.85 -9.29
CA GLY A 228 -14.35 4.26 -10.48
C GLY A 228 -13.37 3.83 -11.56
N GLY A 229 -13.66 2.71 -12.22
CA GLY A 229 -12.79 2.10 -13.21
C GLY A 229 -12.63 2.89 -14.51
N GLU A 230 -13.63 3.72 -14.85
CA GLU A 230 -13.63 4.60 -16.02
C GLU A 230 -12.94 5.95 -15.73
N THR A 231 -12.62 6.22 -14.46
CA THR A 231 -11.96 7.47 -14.07
C THR A 231 -10.49 7.41 -14.43
N VAL A 232 -10.05 8.34 -15.28
CA VAL A 232 -8.65 8.51 -15.69
C VAL A 232 -8.20 9.91 -15.32
N ILE A 233 -7.11 10.04 -14.58
CA ILE A 233 -6.46 11.32 -14.35
C ILE A 233 -5.34 11.46 -15.38
N GLY A 234 -5.53 12.38 -16.33
CA GLY A 234 -4.61 12.59 -17.45
C GLY A 234 -3.24 13.11 -16.99
N LYS A 235 -2.21 12.76 -17.74
CA LYS A 235 -0.80 13.09 -17.43
C LYS A 235 -0.56 14.56 -17.15
N ASN A 236 0.45 14.85 -16.31
CA ASN A 236 0.85 16.20 -15.92
C ASN A 236 -0.26 16.99 -15.22
N SER A 237 -1.26 16.33 -14.64
CA SER A 237 -2.33 16.98 -13.88
C SER A 237 -1.98 17.09 -12.40
N THR A 238 -2.55 18.10 -11.76
CA THR A 238 -2.46 18.30 -10.31
C THR A 238 -3.86 18.25 -9.69
N ILE A 239 -4.05 17.36 -8.74
CA ILE A 239 -5.29 17.18 -8.01
C ILE A 239 -5.11 17.76 -6.61
N GLY A 240 -5.86 18.82 -6.32
CA GLY A 240 -5.85 19.49 -5.01
C GLY A 240 -6.41 18.62 -3.88
N GLY A 241 -6.12 19.03 -2.66
CA GLY A 241 -6.55 18.29 -1.48
C GLY A 241 -8.07 18.24 -1.29
N ASN A 242 -8.55 17.14 -0.68
CA ASN A 242 -9.96 16.93 -0.30
C ASN A 242 -10.98 17.01 -1.45
N VAL A 243 -10.56 16.85 -2.70
CA VAL A 243 -11.49 16.78 -3.83
C VAL A 243 -12.09 15.39 -3.98
N TRP A 244 -13.30 15.31 -4.53
CA TRP A 244 -13.99 14.07 -4.84
C TRP A 244 -14.22 13.94 -6.34
N ILE A 245 -13.57 12.97 -6.98
CA ILE A 245 -13.57 12.79 -8.44
C ILE A 245 -14.10 11.40 -8.80
N THR A 246 -15.07 11.35 -9.71
CA THR A 246 -15.69 10.12 -10.22
C THR A 246 -15.80 10.08 -11.75
N TYR A 247 -15.06 10.94 -12.44
CA TYR A 247 -15.05 11.10 -13.89
C TYR A 247 -13.65 11.42 -14.40
N PRO A 248 -13.35 11.18 -15.69
CA PRO A 248 -12.04 11.46 -16.26
C PRO A 248 -11.67 12.95 -16.19
N VAL A 249 -10.39 13.21 -15.89
CA VAL A 249 -9.77 14.54 -15.87
C VAL A 249 -8.78 14.64 -17.02
N PRO A 250 -8.89 15.62 -17.94
CA PRO A 250 -7.97 15.78 -19.06
C PRO A 250 -6.51 16.01 -18.60
N ALA A 251 -5.55 15.68 -19.46
CA ALA A 251 -4.14 15.94 -19.20
C ALA A 251 -3.84 17.44 -19.00
N GLY A 252 -2.87 17.75 -18.11
CA GLY A 252 -2.45 19.11 -17.81
C GLY A 252 -3.46 19.92 -17.00
N SER A 253 -4.41 19.27 -16.34
CA SER A 253 -5.46 19.92 -15.55
C SER A 253 -4.99 20.27 -14.14
N LEU A 254 -5.50 21.38 -13.61
CA LEU A 254 -5.45 21.73 -12.18
C LEU A 254 -6.88 21.62 -11.62
N VAL A 255 -7.10 20.63 -10.75
CA VAL A 255 -8.39 20.39 -10.07
C VAL A 255 -8.28 20.79 -8.61
N TYR A 256 -9.17 21.63 -8.12
CA TYR A 256 -9.16 22.06 -6.73
C TYR A 256 -10.57 22.36 -6.22
N HIS A 257 -10.72 22.29 -4.90
CA HIS A 257 -11.97 22.64 -4.23
C HIS A 257 -12.04 24.17 -4.06
N LYS A 258 -13.17 24.77 -4.41
CA LYS A 258 -13.44 26.17 -4.08
C LYS A 258 -14.34 26.21 -2.84
N SER A 259 -13.77 26.60 -1.69
CA SER A 259 -14.50 26.76 -0.43
C SER A 259 -14.35 28.20 0.08
N GLU A 260 -15.35 28.70 0.76
CA GLU A 260 -15.32 29.99 1.45
C GLU A 260 -15.08 29.75 2.94
N VAL A 261 -14.05 30.36 3.50
CA VAL A 261 -13.76 30.36 4.94
C VAL A 261 -14.07 31.76 5.49
N VAL A 262 -15.07 31.83 6.35
CA VAL A 262 -15.47 33.10 6.98
C VAL A 262 -14.96 33.11 8.42
N ALA A 263 -14.06 34.05 8.71
CA ALA A 263 -13.62 34.37 10.07
C ALA A 263 -14.51 35.47 10.67
N LYS A 264 -15.22 35.18 11.75
CA LYS A 264 -15.97 36.20 12.50
C LYS A 264 -15.07 36.77 13.61
N LYS A 265 -14.88 38.07 13.62
CA LYS A 265 -14.24 38.81 14.69
C LYS A 265 -15.27 39.01 15.81
N ASP A 266 -14.85 38.91 17.07
CA ASP A 266 -15.70 39.09 18.26
C ASP A 266 -16.78 37.99 18.45
N PHE A 267 -16.49 36.76 18.09
CA PHE A 267 -17.38 35.62 18.24
C PHE A 267 -17.39 35.14 19.72
N SER A 268 -18.56 35.20 20.37
CA SER A 268 -18.74 34.67 21.73
C SER A 268 -19.20 33.20 21.71
N PHE A 269 -18.85 32.43 22.77
CA PHE A 269 -19.31 31.03 22.89
C PHE A 269 -20.83 30.90 22.90
N SER A 270 -21.55 31.91 23.42
CA SER A 270 -23.01 31.95 23.38
C SER A 270 -23.56 32.02 21.97
N ASP A 271 -22.88 32.72 21.02
CA ASP A 271 -23.31 32.81 19.62
C ASP A 271 -23.12 31.45 18.91
N ALA A 272 -22.08 30.67 19.30
CA ALA A 272 -21.88 29.34 18.78
C ALA A 272 -23.02 28.37 19.16
N VAL A 273 -23.42 28.39 20.43
CA VAL A 273 -24.50 27.54 20.97
C VAL A 273 -25.82 27.90 20.32
N ASN A 274 -26.16 29.17 20.23
CA ASN A 274 -27.41 29.63 19.61
C ASN A 274 -27.46 29.35 18.10
N GLY A 275 -26.33 29.45 17.38
CA GLY A 275 -26.25 29.10 15.97
C GLY A 275 -26.41 27.62 15.68
N ILE A 276 -26.02 26.74 16.60
CA ILE A 276 -26.24 25.28 16.51
C ILE A 276 -27.70 24.92 16.85
N LEU A 277 -28.25 25.49 17.93
CA LEU A 277 -29.64 25.21 18.36
C LEU A 277 -30.64 25.75 17.34
N GLY A 278 -30.46 26.93 16.79
CA GLY A 278 -31.35 27.51 15.76
C GLY A 278 -31.38 26.72 14.44
N LYS A 279 -30.33 25.90 14.12
CA LYS A 279 -30.33 25.01 12.96
C LYS A 279 -31.06 23.69 13.23
N LEU A 280 -31.15 23.25 14.48
CA LEU A 280 -31.90 22.06 14.87
C LEU A 280 -33.43 22.31 14.82
N ASP A 281 -33.88 23.51 15.15
CA ASP A 281 -35.29 23.88 15.10
C ASP A 281 -35.83 24.04 13.65
N THR A 282 -34.97 24.36 12.69
CA THR A 282 -35.35 24.47 11.26
C THR A 282 -35.32 23.16 10.49
N ALA A 283 -34.75 22.09 11.07
CA ALA A 283 -34.67 20.76 10.46
C ALA A 283 -35.88 19.85 10.84
N THR A 284 -36.78 20.32 11.70
CA THR A 284 -37.96 19.59 12.18
C THR A 284 -39.31 20.26 11.80
N ALA A 285 -39.30 21.22 10.89
CA ALA A 285 -40.53 21.85 10.36
C ALA A 285 -40.80 21.42 8.91
#